data_3b18ec4d4361a73b8cb2bcde377e822d
#
_entry.id   3b18ec4d4361a73b8cb2bcde377e822d
#
_cell.length_a   1.000
_cell.length_b   1.000
_cell.length_c   1.000
_cell.angle_alpha   90.00
_cell.angle_beta   90.00
_cell.angle_gamma   90.00
#
_symmetry.space_group_name_H-M   'P 1'
#
loop_
_entity.id
_entity.type
_entity.pdbx_description
1 polymer ?
#
loop_
_entity_poly.entity_id
_entity_poly.type
_entity_poly.pdbx_seq_one_letter_code
_entity_poly.pdbx_strand_id
1 'polypeptide(L)'
;MTREKFFYASKARLNCISPLKISLDKYLKIDQQSFKKNFFYRHSKLVAPDLIGCYLFRNRIDKGLIKGMIVETEAYSQEEEACHGYNKKTPSNKVLFGEPGRFYIYRSYGIHHCLNIVTDKDNFASGVLIRAVFIPNQN
;
A
#
# COMPACT_ATOMS: atom_id res chain seq x y z
N MET A 1 -9.18 -16.48 -13.42
CA MET A 1 -9.03 -15.15 -12.76
C MET A 1 -7.87 -15.25 -11.78
N THR A 2 -6.68 -14.87 -12.19
CA THR A 2 -5.44 -15.01 -11.43
C THR A 2 -5.38 -13.93 -10.35
N ARG A 3 -5.38 -14.34 -9.09
CA ARG A 3 -5.27 -13.44 -7.94
C ARG A 3 -3.84 -12.92 -7.84
N GLU A 4 -3.59 -11.74 -8.36
CA GLU A 4 -2.35 -11.01 -8.05
C GLU A 4 -2.32 -10.72 -6.54
N LYS A 5 -1.20 -11.04 -5.89
CA LYS A 5 -1.01 -10.79 -4.46
C LYS A 5 -0.13 -9.57 -4.29
N PHE A 6 -0.62 -8.60 -3.55
CA PHE A 6 0.16 -7.46 -3.06
C PHE A 6 0.50 -7.69 -1.60
N PHE A 7 1.66 -7.25 -1.18
CA PHE A 7 2.07 -7.19 0.21
C PHE A 7 3.08 -6.04 0.40
N TYR A 8 3.25 -5.61 1.61
CA TYR A 8 4.10 -4.49 2.00
C TYR A 8 5.06 -4.91 3.10
N ALA A 9 6.21 -4.24 3.18
CA ALA A 9 7.18 -4.42 4.26
C ALA A 9 7.53 -3.06 4.88
N SER A 10 7.86 -3.10 6.17
CA SER A 10 8.24 -1.92 6.93
C SER A 10 9.51 -1.24 6.39
N LYS A 11 9.72 0.03 6.79
CA LYS A 11 10.94 0.78 6.51
C LYS A 11 12.16 -0.04 6.92
N ALA A 12 13.01 -0.42 5.95
CA ALA A 12 14.40 -0.68 6.27
C ALA A 12 14.98 0.65 6.79
N ARG A 13 15.46 0.71 8.03
CA ARG A 13 16.27 1.84 8.49
C ARG A 13 17.47 1.92 7.55
N LEU A 14 17.47 2.93 6.69
CA LEU A 14 18.62 3.28 5.89
C LEU A 14 19.70 3.82 6.83
N ASN A 15 20.48 2.95 7.43
CA ASN A 15 21.83 3.31 7.76
C ASN A 15 22.54 3.47 6.41
N CYS A 16 23.01 4.69 6.13
CA CYS A 16 23.83 5.02 4.99
C CYS A 16 24.98 4.02 4.85
N ILE A 17 24.85 3.07 3.93
CA ILE A 17 25.93 2.19 3.51
C ILE A 17 25.94 2.20 1.99
N SER A 18 27.13 2.54 1.45
CA SER A 18 27.50 2.62 0.04
C SER A 18 27.00 1.46 -0.82
N PRO A 19 26.91 1.65 -2.17
CA PRO A 19 26.32 0.66 -3.09
C PRO A 19 27.24 -0.54 -3.28
N LEU A 20 27.18 -1.51 -2.37
CA LEU A 20 27.80 -2.82 -2.53
C LEU A 20 26.76 -3.78 -3.09
N LYS A 21 27.13 -4.52 -4.14
CA LYS A 21 26.40 -5.63 -4.72
C LYS A 21 25.94 -6.60 -3.63
N ILE A 22 24.68 -6.52 -3.23
CA ILE A 22 24.08 -7.43 -2.27
C ILE A 22 23.25 -8.45 -3.07
N SER A 23 23.57 -9.73 -2.92
CA SER A 23 22.92 -10.87 -3.56
C SER A 23 21.42 -10.90 -3.21
N LEU A 24 20.56 -11.31 -4.16
CA LEU A 24 19.10 -11.40 -4.03
C LEU A 24 18.65 -12.19 -2.79
N ASP A 25 19.41 -13.20 -2.39
CA ASP A 25 19.11 -14.08 -1.24
C ASP A 25 19.16 -13.35 0.10
N LYS A 26 19.94 -12.27 0.19
CA LYS A 26 20.01 -11.43 1.38
C LYS A 26 18.82 -10.48 1.48
N TYR A 27 18.15 -10.15 0.36
CA TYR A 27 16.91 -9.38 0.33
C TYR A 27 15.68 -10.20 0.75
N LEU A 28 15.70 -11.51 0.56
CA LEU A 28 14.66 -12.43 1.05
C LEU A 28 14.73 -12.64 2.57
N LYS A 29 15.89 -12.32 3.19
CA LYS A 29 16.08 -12.29 4.65
C LYS A 29 15.95 -10.90 5.25
N ILE A 30 15.59 -9.86 4.49
CA ILE A 30 15.07 -8.63 5.08
C ILE A 30 13.80 -9.08 5.80
N ASP A 31 13.96 -9.15 7.12
CA ASP A 31 12.95 -9.43 8.09
C ASP A 31 11.59 -8.96 7.54
N GLN A 32 10.72 -9.92 7.23
CA GLN A 32 9.35 -9.66 6.83
C GLN A 32 8.61 -9.17 8.09
N GLN A 33 9.09 -8.09 8.70
CA GLN A 33 8.28 -7.31 9.60
C GLN A 33 7.18 -6.66 8.75
N SER A 34 6.26 -7.52 8.30
CA SER A 34 4.95 -7.05 7.91
C SER A 34 4.48 -6.13 9.03
N PHE A 35 3.97 -4.98 8.67
CA PHE A 35 3.39 -4.08 9.65
C PHE A 35 2.51 -4.87 10.61
N LYS A 36 2.71 -4.68 11.91
CA LYS A 36 1.78 -5.22 12.91
C LYS A 36 0.37 -4.72 12.55
N LYS A 37 -0.62 -5.55 12.72
CA LYS A 37 -2.02 -5.24 12.38
C LYS A 37 -2.44 -3.86 12.90
N ASN A 38 -2.02 -3.50 14.12
CA ASN A 38 -2.29 -2.22 14.77
C ASN A 38 -1.77 -0.98 14.02
N PHE A 39 -0.80 -1.14 13.11
CA PHE A 39 -0.27 -0.03 12.32
C PHE A 39 -1.36 0.64 11.48
N PHE A 40 -2.25 -0.14 10.88
CA PHE A 40 -3.32 0.34 10.03
C PHE A 40 -4.60 0.74 10.77
N TYR A 41 -4.74 0.36 12.06
CA TYR A 41 -5.84 0.78 12.93
C TYR A 41 -5.64 2.19 13.47
N ARG A 42 -5.17 3.08 12.62
CA ARG A 42 -4.96 4.52 12.87
C ARG A 42 -5.56 5.31 11.73
N HIS A 43 -5.95 6.56 12.00
CA HIS A 43 -6.48 7.47 10.99
C HIS A 43 -5.55 7.59 9.78
N SER A 44 -6.11 7.68 8.56
CA SER A 44 -5.36 7.74 7.30
C SER A 44 -4.29 8.84 7.29
N LYS A 45 -4.56 10.01 7.87
CA LYS A 45 -3.61 11.14 7.99
C LYS A 45 -2.34 10.80 8.80
N LEU A 46 -2.44 9.83 9.72
CA LEU A 46 -1.29 9.35 10.49
C LEU A 46 -0.54 8.22 9.78
N VAL A 47 -1.26 7.40 9.02
CA VAL A 47 -0.68 6.26 8.30
C VAL A 47 0.02 6.72 7.02
N ALA A 48 -0.54 7.69 6.30
CA ALA A 48 -0.03 8.12 5.01
C ALA A 48 1.46 8.55 5.02
N PRO A 49 1.91 9.45 5.92
CA PRO A 49 3.32 9.84 5.99
C PRO A 49 4.22 8.68 6.41
N ASP A 50 3.73 7.77 7.25
CA ASP A 50 4.51 6.62 7.71
C ASP A 50 4.73 5.56 6.62
N LEU A 51 3.92 5.56 5.57
CA LEU A 51 4.10 4.69 4.42
C LEU A 51 5.17 5.18 3.44
N ILE A 52 5.54 6.46 3.48
CA ILE A 52 6.62 6.98 2.63
C ILE A 52 7.94 6.28 2.98
N GLY A 53 8.64 5.77 1.95
CA GLY A 53 9.87 5.00 2.10
C GLY A 53 9.65 3.51 2.43
N CYS A 54 8.42 3.07 2.61
CA CYS A 54 8.08 1.65 2.73
C CYS A 54 8.10 0.95 1.38
N TYR A 55 8.28 -0.36 1.39
CA TYR A 55 8.28 -1.14 0.17
C TYR A 55 6.91 -1.78 -0.08
N LEU A 56 6.43 -1.61 -1.31
CA LEU A 56 5.29 -2.31 -1.88
C LEU A 56 5.79 -3.43 -2.77
N PHE A 57 5.23 -4.62 -2.60
CA PHE A 57 5.55 -5.79 -3.40
C PHE A 57 4.33 -6.23 -4.20
N ARG A 58 4.55 -6.60 -5.47
CA ARG A 58 3.55 -7.21 -6.33
C ARG A 58 4.10 -8.49 -6.91
N ASN A 59 3.47 -9.61 -6.64
CA ASN A 59 3.82 -10.87 -7.26
C ASN A 59 3.00 -11.07 -8.53
N ARG A 60 3.66 -11.07 -9.68
CA ARG A 60 3.07 -11.34 -11.00
C ARG A 60 3.50 -12.72 -11.48
N ILE A 61 2.54 -13.45 -12.06
CA ILE A 61 2.78 -14.82 -12.57
C ILE A 61 3.79 -14.81 -13.72
N ASP A 62 3.71 -13.80 -14.60
CA ASP A 62 4.50 -13.66 -15.81
C ASP A 62 5.86 -12.97 -15.62
N LYS A 63 6.00 -12.14 -14.56
CA LYS A 63 7.18 -11.28 -14.34
C LYS A 63 7.84 -11.46 -12.97
N GLY A 64 7.33 -12.39 -12.15
CA GLY A 64 7.84 -12.61 -10.80
C GLY A 64 7.52 -11.46 -9.83
N LEU A 65 8.37 -11.29 -8.84
CA LEU A 65 8.20 -10.32 -7.76
C LEU A 65 8.70 -8.93 -8.19
N ILE A 66 7.79 -7.96 -8.25
CA ILE A 66 8.11 -6.55 -8.44
C ILE A 66 8.14 -5.89 -7.07
N LYS A 67 9.20 -5.12 -6.81
CA LYS A 67 9.40 -4.33 -5.60
C LYS A 67 9.49 -2.86 -5.95
N GLY A 68 8.76 -2.02 -5.23
CA GLY A 68 8.85 -0.56 -5.38
C GLY A 68 8.79 0.15 -4.05
N MET A 69 9.46 1.27 -3.92
CA MET A 69 9.43 2.13 -2.74
C MET A 69 8.32 3.17 -2.89
N ILE A 70 7.44 3.28 -1.90
CA ILE A 70 6.38 4.29 -1.87
C ILE A 70 7.02 5.66 -1.68
N VAL A 71 6.76 6.60 -2.60
CA VAL A 71 7.32 7.94 -2.58
C VAL A 71 6.27 9.04 -2.48
N GLU A 72 5.00 8.71 -2.73
CA GLU A 72 3.88 9.65 -2.64
C GLU A 72 2.62 8.94 -2.17
N THR A 73 1.90 9.57 -1.23
CA THR A 73 0.64 9.07 -0.67
C THR A 73 -0.37 10.18 -0.48
N GLU A 74 -1.67 9.85 -0.52
CA GLU A 74 -2.77 10.74 -0.16
C GLU A 74 -3.65 10.05 0.89
N ALA A 75 -4.07 10.80 1.92
CA ALA A 75 -4.95 10.31 2.98
C ALA A 75 -6.39 10.72 2.71
N TYR A 76 -7.31 9.77 2.82
CA TYR A 76 -8.75 10.00 2.67
C TYR A 76 -9.52 9.38 3.82
N SER A 77 -10.53 10.08 4.34
CA SER A 77 -11.45 9.56 5.33
C SER A 77 -12.90 9.84 4.93
N GLN A 78 -13.83 9.09 5.50
CA GLN A 78 -15.27 9.22 5.25
C GLN A 78 -15.82 10.64 5.49
N GLU A 79 -15.12 11.46 6.26
CA GLU A 79 -15.48 12.83 6.59
C GLU A 79 -15.18 13.84 5.48
N GLU A 80 -14.48 13.41 4.42
CA GLU A 80 -14.01 14.25 3.31
C GLU A 80 -14.77 13.91 2.02
N GLU A 81 -15.27 14.93 1.32
CA GLU A 81 -16.03 14.75 0.06
C GLU A 81 -15.25 14.02 -1.04
N ALA A 82 -13.93 14.17 -1.04
CA ALA A 82 -13.04 13.50 -1.97
C ALA A 82 -12.88 11.98 -1.67
N CYS A 83 -13.33 11.52 -0.50
CA CYS A 83 -13.27 10.10 -0.15
C CYS A 83 -14.29 9.29 -0.95
N HIS A 84 -13.84 8.17 -1.53
CA HIS A 84 -14.72 7.25 -2.28
C HIS A 84 -15.83 6.61 -1.42
N GLY A 85 -15.76 6.75 -0.10
CA GLY A 85 -16.74 6.29 0.89
C GLY A 85 -17.53 7.41 1.56
N TYR A 86 -17.41 8.67 1.12
CA TYR A 86 -18.01 9.83 1.78
C TYR A 86 -19.53 9.69 2.00
N ASN A 87 -20.28 9.43 0.94
CA ASN A 87 -21.74 9.43 1.03
C ASN A 87 -22.30 8.14 1.66
N LYS A 88 -21.88 6.98 1.13
CA LYS A 88 -22.43 5.69 1.56
C LYS A 88 -21.57 4.50 1.15
N LYS A 89 -21.77 3.41 1.86
CA LYS A 89 -21.26 2.10 1.48
C LYS A 89 -22.05 1.53 0.31
N THR A 90 -21.34 1.07 -0.71
CA THR A 90 -21.90 0.45 -1.92
C THR A 90 -21.19 -0.88 -2.19
N PRO A 91 -21.72 -1.75 -3.06
CA PRO A 91 -21.01 -2.97 -3.45
C PRO A 91 -19.61 -2.73 -4.02
N SER A 92 -19.39 -1.59 -4.71
CA SER A 92 -18.11 -1.24 -5.34
C SER A 92 -17.07 -0.74 -4.36
N ASN A 93 -17.46 -0.03 -3.29
CA ASN A 93 -16.54 0.53 -2.30
C ASN A 93 -16.54 -0.21 -0.95
N LYS A 94 -17.29 -1.31 -0.82
CA LYS A 94 -17.44 -2.04 0.46
C LYS A 94 -16.13 -2.43 1.13
N VAL A 95 -15.06 -2.67 0.34
CA VAL A 95 -13.75 -3.05 0.86
C VAL A 95 -13.12 -1.90 1.66
N LEU A 96 -13.39 -0.65 1.26
CA LEU A 96 -12.89 0.54 1.98
C LEU A 96 -13.47 0.67 3.40
N PHE A 97 -14.64 0.05 3.65
CA PHE A 97 -15.28 -0.04 4.98
C PHE A 97 -14.90 -1.32 5.74
N GLY A 98 -13.97 -2.11 5.21
CA GLY A 98 -13.56 -3.37 5.81
C GLY A 98 -12.37 -3.25 6.74
N GLU A 99 -11.79 -4.40 7.04
CA GLU A 99 -10.65 -4.53 7.96
C GLU A 99 -9.43 -3.70 7.50
N PRO A 100 -8.84 -2.86 8.39
CA PRO A 100 -7.61 -2.12 8.09
C PRO A 100 -6.43 -3.03 7.68
N GLY A 101 -5.58 -2.50 6.78
CA GLY A 101 -4.46 -3.25 6.21
C GLY A 101 -4.82 -4.02 4.93
N ARG A 102 -6.07 -4.04 4.51
CA ARG A 102 -6.48 -4.62 3.22
C ARG A 102 -6.21 -3.65 2.08
N PHE A 103 -5.91 -4.18 0.90
CA PHE A 103 -5.86 -3.39 -0.32
C PHE A 103 -7.27 -3.16 -0.87
N TYR A 104 -7.57 -1.90 -1.18
CA TYR A 104 -8.74 -1.49 -1.91
C TYR A 104 -8.33 -0.92 -3.27
N ILE A 105 -8.70 -1.60 -4.35
CA ILE A 105 -8.36 -1.20 -5.70
C ILE A 105 -9.64 -0.90 -6.45
N TYR A 106 -9.74 0.29 -7.02
CA TYR A 106 -10.86 0.68 -7.87
C TYR A 106 -10.38 1.27 -9.19
N ARG A 107 -11.25 1.26 -10.17
CA ARG A 107 -10.99 1.81 -11.50
C ARG A 107 -11.48 3.25 -11.54
N SER A 108 -10.56 4.19 -11.77
CA SER A 108 -10.85 5.62 -11.89
C SER A 108 -10.92 6.00 -13.36
N TYR A 109 -11.94 6.78 -13.74
CA TYR A 109 -12.23 7.23 -15.12
C TYR A 109 -12.23 6.11 -16.18
N GLY A 110 -12.48 4.88 -15.76
CA GLY A 110 -12.49 3.73 -16.66
C GLY A 110 -11.12 3.29 -17.20
N ILE A 111 -10.02 3.94 -16.84
CA ILE A 111 -8.68 3.71 -17.39
C ILE A 111 -7.65 3.36 -16.30
N HIS A 112 -7.63 4.08 -15.20
CA HIS A 112 -6.60 3.95 -14.17
C HIS A 112 -7.07 3.11 -12.98
N HIS A 113 -6.16 2.34 -12.39
CA HIS A 113 -6.42 1.63 -11.15
C HIS A 113 -5.77 2.36 -9.98
N CYS A 114 -6.60 2.78 -9.03
CA CYS A 114 -6.16 3.45 -7.81
C CYS A 114 -5.97 2.39 -6.72
N LEU A 115 -4.74 2.27 -6.22
CA LEU A 115 -4.37 1.34 -5.17
C LEU A 115 -4.40 2.05 -3.82
N ASN A 116 -5.26 1.58 -2.93
CA ASN A 116 -5.39 2.12 -1.57
C ASN A 116 -5.09 1.04 -0.53
N ILE A 117 -4.66 1.46 0.65
CA ILE A 117 -4.58 0.62 1.85
C ILE A 117 -5.65 1.13 2.82
N VAL A 118 -6.56 0.24 3.23
CA VAL A 118 -7.63 0.53 4.20
C VAL A 118 -7.02 0.82 5.57
N THR A 119 -7.53 1.81 6.26
CA THR A 119 -7.04 2.27 7.56
C THR A 119 -8.18 2.55 8.54
N ASP A 120 -7.85 2.97 9.77
CA ASP A 120 -8.77 3.35 10.86
C ASP A 120 -9.45 2.14 11.49
N LYS A 121 -10.75 1.95 11.31
CA LYS A 121 -11.56 0.90 11.96
C LYS A 121 -12.57 0.30 11.00
N ASP A 122 -13.07 -0.86 11.35
CA ASP A 122 -14.15 -1.52 10.60
C ASP A 122 -15.39 -0.63 10.51
N ASN A 123 -16.09 -0.73 9.38
CA ASN A 123 -17.30 0.05 9.06
C ASN A 123 -17.12 1.57 8.98
N PHE A 124 -15.89 2.03 8.85
CA PHE A 124 -15.55 3.43 8.60
C PHE A 124 -14.66 3.52 7.35
N ALA A 125 -15.09 4.29 6.34
CA ALA A 125 -14.31 4.43 5.12
C ALA A 125 -13.09 5.30 5.37
N SER A 126 -11.94 4.70 5.41
CA SER A 126 -10.65 5.39 5.54
C SER A 126 -9.57 4.63 4.78
N GLY A 127 -8.70 5.34 4.09
CA GLY A 127 -7.67 4.72 3.30
C GLY A 127 -6.56 5.67 2.88
N VAL A 128 -5.42 5.08 2.56
CA VAL A 128 -4.27 5.79 1.99
C VAL A 128 -4.10 5.36 0.54
N LEU A 129 -4.24 6.31 -0.39
CA LEU A 129 -3.94 6.11 -1.80
C LEU A 129 -2.43 6.14 -2.01
N ILE A 130 -1.91 5.13 -2.68
CA ILE A 130 -0.52 5.08 -3.14
C ILE A 130 -0.45 5.80 -4.49
N ARG A 131 0.07 7.02 -4.49
CA ARG A 131 0.14 7.89 -5.69
C ARG A 131 1.32 7.55 -6.58
N ALA A 132 2.48 7.35 -5.97
CA ALA A 132 3.68 7.05 -6.73
C ALA A 132 4.57 6.03 -6.00
N VAL A 133 5.20 5.19 -6.81
CA VAL A 133 6.14 4.15 -6.36
C VAL A 133 7.41 4.25 -7.22
N PHE A 134 8.55 4.41 -6.59
CA PHE A 134 9.84 4.33 -7.25
C PHE A 134 10.25 2.87 -7.44
N ILE A 135 10.39 2.45 -8.68
CA ILE A 135 10.89 1.11 -9.05
C ILE A 135 12.30 1.32 -9.64
N PRO A 136 13.36 0.84 -8.97
CA PRO A 136 14.69 0.91 -9.55
C PRO A 136 14.73 0.11 -10.85
N ASN A 137 15.50 0.58 -11.82
CA ASN A 137 15.63 -0.06 -13.13
C ASN A 137 15.85 -1.56 -12.98
N GLN A 138 14.92 -2.33 -13.49
CA GLN A 138 15.09 -3.76 -13.71
C GLN A 138 15.81 -3.88 -15.06
N ASN A 139 17.16 -3.96 -15.00
CA ASN A 139 17.93 -4.41 -16.16
C ASN A 139 17.69 -5.88 -16.40
#